data_c4702253a8313215600964e7c24ea8e1
#
_entry.id   c4702253a8313215600964e7c24ea8e1
#
_cell.length_a   1.000
_cell.length_b   1.000
_cell.length_c   1.000
_cell.angle_alpha   90.00
_cell.angle_beta   90.00
_cell.angle_gamma   90.00
#
_symmetry.space_group_name_H-M   'P 1'
#
loop_
_entity.id
_entity.type
_entity.pdbx_description
1 polymer ?
#
loop_
_entity_poly.entity_id
_entity_poly.type
_entity_poly.pdbx_seq_one_letter_code
_entity_poly.pdbx_strand_id
1 'polypeptide(L)'
;MKGRNSMQLARLRSVALIALAVVLALALGACGSSKKKSSAAPGGQPGKGKPAVKLGTKNFTEAFITGQLYKQALEAKGFSVDFHNNIGSTEITDKALLSGQIDAYPEYTGTIVGELAHQGNRPKTAQAAYDAAKAFEEKRGFTLLNKTPFFNTDASAVKPPFAQKNGLRTDADLKKLKHFVYGAPPENKTRFNGVIGMKQVYGLNNFTFKPLAIGLQYKALDSGAIDAADVFTTDGQLQGGKYVVLSDPKNIFGFQNLAPVVSKKALAKEGPAFAQTLNAVSATLTIQAMQKMNGAVDLDKQSPAKVADQYLRANGLK
;
A
#
# COMPACT_ATOMS: atom_id res chain seq x y z
N MET A 1 -30.47 21.97 -71.61
CA MET A 1 -30.34 22.04 -70.20
C MET A 1 -31.68 21.69 -69.56
N LYS A 2 -32.05 20.42 -69.52
CA LYS A 2 -33.21 19.86 -68.77
C LYS A 2 -32.84 18.43 -68.43
N GLY A 3 -32.48 18.12 -67.17
CA GLY A 3 -32.16 16.72 -66.77
C GLY A 3 -31.50 16.53 -65.42
N ARG A 4 -31.47 17.57 -64.58
CA ARG A 4 -30.76 17.48 -63.28
C ARG A 4 -31.64 17.54 -62.03
N ASN A 5 -32.95 17.84 -62.18
CA ASN A 5 -33.83 18.04 -61.00
C ASN A 5 -34.74 16.85 -60.65
N SER A 6 -34.78 15.80 -61.48
CA SER A 6 -35.65 14.65 -61.19
C SER A 6 -35.02 13.58 -60.30
N MET A 7 -33.71 13.54 -60.17
CA MET A 7 -33.00 12.54 -59.33
C MET A 7 -32.91 12.94 -57.83
N GLN A 8 -33.02 14.20 -57.47
CA GLN A 8 -32.97 14.64 -56.07
C GLN A 8 -34.29 14.46 -55.34
N LEU A 9 -35.42 14.56 -56.05
CA LEU A 9 -36.74 14.35 -55.42
C LEU A 9 -37.05 12.88 -55.15
N ALA A 10 -36.48 11.93 -55.89
CA ALA A 10 -36.65 10.50 -55.64
C ALA A 10 -35.88 10.01 -54.40
N ARG A 11 -34.72 10.65 -54.12
CA ARG A 11 -33.90 10.27 -52.93
C ARG A 11 -34.46 10.79 -51.61
N LEU A 12 -35.17 11.87 -51.58
CA LEU A 12 -35.82 12.44 -50.39
C LEU A 12 -37.08 11.66 -49.96
N ARG A 13 -37.78 11.01 -50.89
CA ARG A 13 -38.97 10.20 -50.58
C ARG A 13 -38.62 8.82 -50.01
N SER A 14 -37.48 8.25 -50.40
CA SER A 14 -37.02 6.95 -49.88
C SER A 14 -36.42 7.03 -48.47
N VAL A 15 -35.86 8.17 -48.06
CA VAL A 15 -35.34 8.37 -46.70
C VAL A 15 -36.43 8.59 -45.67
N ALA A 16 -37.53 9.23 -46.08
CA ALA A 16 -38.68 9.48 -45.17
C ALA A 16 -39.50 8.21 -44.87
N LEU A 17 -39.53 7.22 -45.74
CA LEU A 17 -40.22 5.94 -45.48
C LEU A 17 -39.42 4.94 -44.66
N ILE A 18 -38.07 5.02 -44.64
CA ILE A 18 -37.22 4.19 -43.79
C ILE A 18 -37.20 4.70 -42.34
N ALA A 19 -37.33 6.01 -42.14
CA ALA A 19 -37.37 6.59 -40.79
C ALA A 19 -38.66 6.25 -40.02
N LEU A 20 -39.78 6.02 -40.71
CA LEU A 20 -41.06 5.69 -40.09
C LEU A 20 -41.18 4.20 -39.71
N ALA A 21 -40.48 3.30 -40.41
CA ALA A 21 -40.47 1.86 -40.10
C ALA A 21 -39.58 1.49 -38.86
N VAL A 22 -38.59 2.33 -38.52
CA VAL A 22 -37.70 2.11 -37.37
C VAL A 22 -38.34 2.54 -36.05
N VAL A 23 -39.27 3.46 -36.07
CA VAL A 23 -39.96 3.93 -34.83
C VAL A 23 -41.04 2.96 -34.35
N LEU A 24 -41.64 2.13 -35.23
CA LEU A 24 -42.67 1.19 -34.85
C LEU A 24 -42.16 -0.19 -34.37
N ALA A 25 -40.86 -0.49 -34.58
CA ALA A 25 -40.27 -1.74 -34.12
C ALA A 25 -39.70 -1.71 -32.68
N LEU A 26 -39.74 -0.56 -32.01
CA LEU A 26 -39.21 -0.37 -30.65
C LEU A 26 -40.26 -0.46 -29.53
N ALA A 27 -41.49 -0.76 -29.85
CA ALA A 27 -42.61 -0.77 -28.88
C ALA A 27 -43.09 -2.16 -28.43
N LEU A 28 -42.49 -3.27 -28.89
CA LEU A 28 -42.98 -4.63 -28.58
C LEU A 28 -41.94 -5.58 -27.96
N GLY A 29 -40.90 -5.05 -27.27
CA GLY A 29 -39.83 -5.83 -26.65
C GLY A 29 -39.66 -5.62 -25.14
N ALA A 30 -40.72 -5.34 -24.38
CA ALA A 30 -40.64 -5.10 -22.94
C ALA A 30 -41.38 -6.16 -22.12
N CYS A 31 -40.90 -7.41 -22.14
CA CYS A 31 -41.16 -8.39 -21.08
C CYS A 31 -40.06 -9.45 -21.10
N GLY A 32 -39.06 -9.31 -20.26
CA GLY A 32 -37.98 -10.28 -20.11
C GLY A 32 -37.03 -9.91 -18.98
N SER A 33 -37.24 -10.47 -17.79
CA SER A 33 -36.31 -10.70 -16.67
C SER A 33 -35.32 -9.60 -16.36
N SER A 34 -35.63 -8.72 -15.44
CA SER A 34 -34.71 -7.78 -14.80
C SER A 34 -33.72 -8.52 -13.90
N LYS A 35 -32.54 -8.89 -14.42
CA LYS A 35 -31.34 -8.93 -13.59
C LYS A 35 -30.98 -7.48 -13.26
N LYS A 36 -31.29 -7.05 -12.04
CA LYS A 36 -30.83 -5.76 -11.48
C LYS A 36 -29.30 -5.72 -11.52
N LYS A 37 -28.73 -5.17 -12.60
CA LYS A 37 -27.43 -4.54 -12.51
C LYS A 37 -27.64 -3.27 -11.69
N SER A 38 -27.23 -3.30 -10.43
CA SER A 38 -27.11 -2.12 -9.59
C SER A 38 -26.05 -1.19 -10.22
N SER A 39 -26.48 -0.30 -11.10
CA SER A 39 -25.71 0.88 -11.46
C SER A 39 -25.82 1.84 -10.29
N ALA A 40 -24.78 1.89 -9.45
CA ALA A 40 -24.65 2.94 -8.45
C ALA A 40 -24.68 4.30 -9.17
N ALA A 41 -25.63 5.13 -8.83
CA ALA A 41 -25.71 6.51 -9.31
C ALA A 41 -24.42 7.26 -8.91
N PRO A 42 -23.89 8.16 -9.78
CA PRO A 42 -22.77 9.03 -9.41
C PRO A 42 -23.23 9.97 -8.30
N GLY A 43 -22.72 9.82 -7.08
CA GLY A 43 -23.02 10.69 -5.93
C GLY A 43 -23.61 10.02 -4.69
N GLY A 44 -23.87 8.71 -4.70
CA GLY A 44 -24.36 8.00 -3.51
C GLY A 44 -23.30 7.87 -2.41
N GLN A 45 -23.73 7.95 -1.14
CA GLN A 45 -22.91 7.62 0.03
C GLN A 45 -23.14 6.15 0.41
N PRO A 46 -22.41 5.18 -0.19
CA PRO A 46 -22.69 3.75 -0.02
C PRO A 46 -22.41 3.26 1.41
N GLY A 47 -21.67 4.03 2.20
CA GLY A 47 -21.39 3.76 3.62
C GLY A 47 -22.43 4.30 4.57
N LYS A 48 -23.37 5.13 4.11
CA LYS A 48 -24.38 5.76 4.99
C LYS A 48 -25.27 4.71 5.67
N GLY A 49 -25.36 4.81 6.99
CA GLY A 49 -26.17 3.89 7.81
C GLY A 49 -25.51 2.53 8.06
N LYS A 50 -24.27 2.33 7.60
CA LYS A 50 -23.46 1.15 7.94
C LYS A 50 -22.82 1.29 9.32
N PRO A 51 -22.51 0.18 10.00
CA PRO A 51 -21.74 0.22 11.24
C PRO A 51 -20.39 0.91 11.04
N ALA A 52 -19.76 1.35 12.15
CA ALA A 52 -18.43 1.90 12.07
C ALA A 52 -17.39 0.80 11.77
N VAL A 53 -16.51 1.08 10.81
CA VAL A 53 -15.35 0.25 10.48
C VAL A 53 -14.23 0.58 11.44
N LYS A 54 -13.71 -0.39 12.18
CA LYS A 54 -12.56 -0.23 13.06
C LYS A 54 -11.27 -0.38 12.24
N LEU A 55 -10.64 0.74 11.91
CA LEU A 55 -9.43 0.78 11.08
C LEU A 55 -8.20 1.03 11.94
N GLY A 56 -7.23 0.11 11.90
CA GLY A 56 -5.99 0.20 12.66
C GLY A 56 -4.79 0.69 11.85
N THR A 57 -3.73 1.15 12.55
CA THR A 57 -2.41 1.38 11.95
C THR A 57 -1.30 0.83 12.83
N LYS A 58 -0.17 0.49 12.18
CA LYS A 58 1.10 0.27 12.86
C LYS A 58 1.69 1.60 13.36
N ASN A 59 2.89 1.54 13.97
CA ASN A 59 3.51 2.61 14.77
C ASN A 59 4.59 3.41 14.05
N PHE A 60 4.42 3.71 12.77
CA PHE A 60 5.38 4.51 12.00
C PHE A 60 4.69 5.40 10.95
N THR A 61 5.41 6.40 10.45
CA THR A 61 4.88 7.50 9.63
C THR A 61 4.07 7.03 8.43
N GLU A 62 4.59 6.11 7.62
CA GLU A 62 3.86 5.61 6.44
C GLU A 62 2.56 4.90 6.81
N ALA A 63 2.55 4.16 7.93
CA ALA A 63 1.32 3.53 8.43
C ALA A 63 0.28 4.56 8.86
N PHE A 64 0.70 5.67 9.49
CA PHE A 64 -0.21 6.76 9.85
C PHE A 64 -0.81 7.43 8.62
N ILE A 65 0.02 7.67 7.58
CA ILE A 65 -0.43 8.28 6.31
C ILE A 65 -1.41 7.34 5.60
N THR A 66 -1.05 6.07 5.42
CA THR A 66 -1.90 5.10 4.72
C THR A 66 -3.21 4.83 5.45
N GLY A 67 -3.18 4.78 6.79
CA GLY A 67 -4.39 4.71 7.60
C GLY A 67 -5.29 5.92 7.40
N GLN A 68 -4.73 7.14 7.37
CA GLN A 68 -5.48 8.36 7.10
C GLN A 68 -6.04 8.42 5.67
N LEU A 69 -5.30 7.93 4.68
CA LEU A 69 -5.77 7.82 3.31
C LEU A 69 -7.01 6.93 3.23
N TYR A 70 -6.96 5.74 3.80
CA TYR A 70 -8.10 4.83 3.80
C TYR A 70 -9.28 5.37 4.62
N LYS A 71 -9.01 5.89 5.83
CA LYS A 71 -10.03 6.52 6.67
C LYS A 71 -10.80 7.60 5.91
N GLN A 72 -10.09 8.59 5.40
CA GLN A 72 -10.72 9.77 4.79
C GLN A 72 -11.41 9.43 3.46
N ALA A 73 -10.89 8.49 2.68
CA ALA A 73 -11.55 8.00 1.48
C ALA A 73 -12.85 7.27 1.79
N LEU A 74 -12.88 6.44 2.85
CA LEU A 74 -14.09 5.79 3.33
C LEU A 74 -15.11 6.81 3.83
N GLU A 75 -14.70 7.78 4.63
CA GLU A 75 -15.55 8.85 5.13
C GLU A 75 -16.18 9.68 4.00
N ALA A 76 -15.40 9.96 2.94
CA ALA A 76 -15.92 10.64 1.73
C ALA A 76 -17.01 9.83 1.00
N LYS A 77 -17.06 8.51 1.20
CA LYS A 77 -18.12 7.61 0.69
C LYS A 77 -19.20 7.33 1.73
N GLY A 78 -19.23 8.07 2.84
CA GLY A 78 -20.25 7.99 3.88
C GLY A 78 -20.08 6.87 4.90
N PHE A 79 -18.96 6.14 4.88
CA PHE A 79 -18.66 5.17 5.93
C PHE A 79 -18.25 5.88 7.22
N SER A 80 -18.71 5.36 8.36
CA SER A 80 -18.18 5.74 9.68
C SER A 80 -16.90 4.94 9.94
N VAL A 81 -15.86 5.61 10.43
CA VAL A 81 -14.56 4.96 10.73
C VAL A 81 -14.17 5.22 12.17
N ASP A 82 -14.05 4.15 12.94
CA ASP A 82 -13.42 4.14 14.26
C ASP A 82 -11.91 3.90 14.07
N PHE A 83 -11.10 4.92 14.30
CA PHE A 83 -9.70 4.94 13.89
C PHE A 83 -8.75 4.70 15.05
N HIS A 84 -8.12 3.53 15.07
CA HIS A 84 -7.14 3.09 16.06
C HIS A 84 -5.71 3.31 15.53
N ASN A 85 -5.19 4.50 15.73
CA ASN A 85 -3.85 4.88 15.27
C ASN A 85 -2.74 4.41 16.23
N ASN A 86 -1.56 4.07 15.70
CA ASN A 86 -0.35 3.78 16.49
C ASN A 86 -0.51 2.59 17.45
N ILE A 87 -1.05 1.48 16.97
CA ILE A 87 -1.29 0.27 17.79
C ILE A 87 0.04 -0.38 18.20
N GLY A 88 0.98 -0.55 17.26
CA GLY A 88 2.27 -1.17 17.53
C GLY A 88 2.92 -1.78 16.30
N SER A 89 3.87 -2.69 16.51
CA SER A 89 4.49 -3.49 15.46
C SER A 89 3.46 -4.40 14.78
N THR A 90 3.87 -5.10 13.70
CA THR A 90 3.05 -6.09 13.00
C THR A 90 2.41 -7.08 13.95
N GLU A 91 3.17 -7.66 14.86
CA GLU A 91 2.71 -8.71 15.76
C GLU A 91 1.65 -8.21 16.76
N ILE A 92 1.76 -6.95 17.18
CA ILE A 92 0.79 -6.30 18.08
C ILE A 92 -0.48 -5.95 17.31
N THR A 93 -0.33 -5.39 16.12
CA THR A 93 -1.46 -4.99 15.27
C THR A 93 -2.24 -6.21 14.77
N ASP A 94 -1.55 -7.30 14.42
CA ASP A 94 -2.18 -8.57 14.06
C ASP A 94 -3.01 -9.16 15.22
N LYS A 95 -2.51 -9.10 16.44
CA LYS A 95 -3.30 -9.49 17.64
C LYS A 95 -4.56 -8.67 17.81
N ALA A 96 -4.50 -7.36 17.53
CA ALA A 96 -5.69 -6.50 17.55
C ALA A 96 -6.71 -6.89 16.45
N LEU A 97 -6.23 -7.30 15.27
CA LEU A 97 -7.09 -7.82 14.21
C LEU A 97 -7.74 -9.16 14.61
N LEU A 98 -6.94 -10.10 15.12
CA LEU A 98 -7.41 -11.42 15.56
C LEU A 98 -8.46 -11.34 16.67
N SER A 99 -8.29 -10.40 17.60
CA SER A 99 -9.23 -10.19 18.71
C SER A 99 -10.49 -9.42 18.31
N GLY A 100 -10.57 -8.87 17.08
CA GLY A 100 -11.67 -8.03 16.61
C GLY A 100 -11.67 -6.61 17.21
N GLN A 101 -10.55 -6.17 17.81
CA GLN A 101 -10.35 -4.77 18.20
C GLN A 101 -10.29 -3.86 16.98
N ILE A 102 -9.78 -4.37 15.85
CA ILE A 102 -9.85 -3.73 14.54
C ILE A 102 -10.44 -4.67 13.49
N ASP A 103 -11.02 -4.11 12.43
CA ASP A 103 -11.60 -4.84 11.30
C ASP A 103 -10.65 -4.90 10.10
N ALA A 104 -9.74 -3.93 10.02
CA ALA A 104 -8.79 -3.80 8.92
C ALA A 104 -7.56 -2.98 9.32
N TYR A 105 -6.44 -3.21 8.64
CA TYR A 105 -5.26 -2.35 8.68
C TYR A 105 -4.40 -2.53 7.42
N PRO A 106 -3.58 -1.53 7.03
CA PRO A 106 -2.60 -1.68 5.95
C PRO A 106 -1.39 -2.50 6.43
N GLU A 107 -1.03 -3.57 5.70
CA GLU A 107 0.11 -4.42 5.99
C GLU A 107 0.92 -4.74 4.74
N TYR A 108 2.16 -5.20 4.89
CA TYR A 108 3.07 -5.50 3.81
C TYR A 108 3.13 -7.01 3.55
N THR A 109 3.09 -7.39 2.27
CA THR A 109 2.97 -8.79 1.85
C THR A 109 4.11 -9.68 2.35
N GLY A 110 5.35 -9.18 2.27
CA GLY A 110 6.51 -9.95 2.74
C GLY A 110 6.56 -10.06 4.26
N THR A 111 6.08 -9.06 4.99
CA THR A 111 5.96 -9.09 6.45
C THR A 111 4.93 -10.13 6.90
N ILE A 112 3.79 -10.22 6.21
CA ILE A 112 2.81 -11.29 6.49
C ILE A 112 3.44 -12.67 6.28
N VAL A 113 4.15 -12.87 5.16
CA VAL A 113 4.78 -14.16 4.83
C VAL A 113 5.90 -14.51 5.80
N GLY A 114 6.77 -13.55 6.12
CA GLY A 114 7.95 -13.78 6.95
C GLY A 114 7.63 -13.84 8.45
N GLU A 115 6.88 -12.84 8.94
CA GLU A 115 6.78 -12.60 10.38
C GLU A 115 5.49 -13.15 10.99
N LEU A 116 4.41 -13.28 10.21
CA LEU A 116 3.16 -13.86 10.71
C LEU A 116 3.00 -15.32 10.31
N ALA A 117 3.29 -15.66 9.05
CA ALA A 117 3.17 -17.02 8.55
C ALA A 117 4.42 -17.87 8.79
N HIS A 118 5.55 -17.27 9.17
CA HIS A 118 6.84 -17.93 9.41
C HIS A 118 7.28 -18.87 8.28
N GLN A 119 7.01 -18.47 7.02
CA GLN A 119 7.36 -19.30 5.87
C GLN A 119 8.88 -19.27 5.61
N GLY A 120 9.54 -20.42 5.72
CA GLY A 120 10.97 -20.55 5.47
C GLY A 120 11.38 -20.34 4.01
N ASN A 121 10.53 -20.75 3.05
CA ASN A 121 10.73 -20.50 1.63
C ASN A 121 10.17 -19.16 1.23
N ARG A 122 11.05 -18.20 0.95
CA ARG A 122 10.66 -16.84 0.58
C ARG A 122 10.16 -16.79 -0.86
N PRO A 123 9.06 -16.06 -1.11
CA PRO A 123 8.57 -15.81 -2.45
C PRO A 123 9.64 -15.13 -3.31
N LYS A 124 9.74 -15.54 -4.58
CA LYS A 124 10.73 -15.00 -5.53
C LYS A 124 10.20 -13.83 -6.37
N THR A 125 8.92 -13.49 -6.23
CA THR A 125 8.26 -12.39 -6.95
C THR A 125 7.26 -11.68 -6.05
N ALA A 126 6.97 -10.41 -6.36
CA ALA A 126 5.95 -9.63 -5.66
C ALA A 126 4.55 -10.28 -5.75
N GLN A 127 4.23 -10.94 -6.87
CA GLN A 127 2.95 -11.63 -7.01
C GLN A 127 2.90 -12.87 -6.11
N ALA A 128 3.95 -13.67 -6.10
CA ALA A 128 4.01 -14.85 -5.22
C ALA A 128 3.97 -14.46 -3.73
N ALA A 129 4.57 -13.33 -3.34
CA ALA A 129 4.47 -12.82 -1.98
C ALA A 129 3.02 -12.41 -1.62
N TYR A 130 2.34 -11.73 -2.53
CA TYR A 130 0.94 -11.36 -2.35
C TYR A 130 0.03 -12.59 -2.24
N ASP A 131 0.20 -13.57 -3.13
CA ASP A 131 -0.63 -14.78 -3.16
C ASP A 131 -0.42 -15.61 -1.88
N ALA A 132 0.82 -15.75 -1.43
CA ALA A 132 1.14 -16.44 -0.18
C ALA A 132 0.57 -15.73 1.05
N ALA A 133 0.72 -14.40 1.12
CA ALA A 133 0.15 -13.59 2.19
C ALA A 133 -1.38 -13.69 2.22
N LYS A 134 -2.02 -13.58 1.06
CA LYS A 134 -3.48 -13.72 0.93
C LYS A 134 -3.97 -15.09 1.37
N ALA A 135 -3.32 -16.15 0.89
CA ALA A 135 -3.67 -17.54 1.27
C ALA A 135 -3.53 -17.78 2.78
N PHE A 136 -2.53 -17.17 3.43
CA PHE A 136 -2.37 -17.22 4.88
C PHE A 136 -3.53 -16.53 5.60
N GLU A 137 -3.85 -15.30 5.23
CA GLU A 137 -4.92 -14.53 5.86
C GLU A 137 -6.31 -15.15 5.62
N GLU A 138 -6.53 -15.74 4.46
CA GLU A 138 -7.81 -16.38 4.15
C GLU A 138 -8.14 -17.58 5.05
N LYS A 139 -7.12 -18.31 5.50
CA LYS A 139 -7.27 -19.41 6.48
C LYS A 139 -7.64 -18.93 7.88
N ARG A 140 -7.33 -17.66 8.17
CA ARG A 140 -7.55 -17.04 9.49
C ARG A 140 -8.87 -16.24 9.57
N GLY A 141 -9.67 -16.19 8.49
CA GLY A 141 -10.93 -15.43 8.45
C GLY A 141 -10.79 -14.00 7.94
N PHE A 142 -9.61 -13.66 7.39
CA PHE A 142 -9.31 -12.37 6.77
C PHE A 142 -9.06 -12.53 5.27
N THR A 143 -8.78 -11.44 4.60
CA THR A 143 -8.30 -11.45 3.21
C THR A 143 -7.48 -10.21 2.93
N LEU A 144 -6.62 -10.25 1.91
CA LEU A 144 -5.96 -9.07 1.37
C LEU A 144 -6.80 -8.50 0.23
N LEU A 145 -6.99 -7.18 0.26
CA LEU A 145 -7.44 -6.43 -0.91
C LEU A 145 -6.28 -6.21 -1.87
N ASN A 146 -6.50 -5.47 -2.96
CA ASN A 146 -5.47 -5.28 -3.98
C ASN A 146 -4.21 -4.64 -3.40
N LYS A 147 -3.06 -5.22 -3.74
CA LYS A 147 -1.78 -4.63 -3.38
C LYS A 147 -1.51 -3.35 -4.15
N THR A 148 -0.75 -2.46 -3.55
CA THR A 148 -0.25 -1.23 -4.19
C THR A 148 0.75 -1.53 -5.31
N PRO A 149 0.91 -0.62 -6.30
CA PRO A 149 2.01 -0.69 -7.26
C PRO A 149 3.39 -0.44 -6.63
N PHE A 150 3.47 0.32 -5.52
CA PHE A 150 4.72 0.51 -4.79
C PHE A 150 5.00 -0.65 -3.82
N PHE A 151 6.25 -0.73 -3.40
CA PHE A 151 6.68 -1.55 -2.29
C PHE A 151 7.57 -0.71 -1.36
N ASN A 152 7.58 -1.05 -0.09
CA ASN A 152 8.42 -0.45 0.94
C ASN A 152 9.19 -1.55 1.67
N THR A 153 10.44 -1.76 1.31
CA THR A 153 11.32 -2.75 1.94
C THR A 153 12.21 -2.09 2.99
N ASP A 154 12.61 -2.87 3.98
CA ASP A 154 13.80 -2.56 4.76
C ASP A 154 15.01 -2.48 3.82
N ALA A 155 16.02 -1.70 4.20
CA ALA A 155 17.28 -1.61 3.52
C ALA A 155 18.37 -1.13 4.51
N SER A 156 19.63 -1.48 4.29
CA SER A 156 20.71 -0.91 5.07
C SER A 156 21.16 0.43 4.46
N ALA A 157 21.28 1.46 5.28
CA ALA A 157 21.82 2.75 4.87
C ALA A 157 23.03 3.15 5.70
N VAL A 158 23.95 3.85 5.04
CA VAL A 158 25.18 4.37 5.65
C VAL A 158 25.43 5.82 5.19
N LYS A 159 26.33 6.54 5.85
CA LYS A 159 26.74 7.86 5.38
C LYS A 159 27.67 7.77 4.16
N PRO A 160 27.60 8.69 3.17
CA PRO A 160 28.43 8.65 1.97
C PRO A 160 29.94 8.57 2.24
N PRO A 161 30.53 9.35 3.17
CA PRO A 161 31.95 9.22 3.47
C PRO A 161 32.32 7.85 4.03
N PHE A 162 31.46 7.23 4.82
CA PHE A 162 31.68 5.88 5.37
C PHE A 162 31.60 4.83 4.28
N ALA A 163 30.62 4.93 3.36
CA ALA A 163 30.51 4.06 2.20
C ALA A 163 31.73 4.15 1.30
N GLN A 164 32.17 5.36 0.96
CA GLN A 164 33.32 5.60 0.09
C GLN A 164 34.60 5.06 0.70
N LYS A 165 34.91 5.39 1.97
CA LYS A 165 36.11 4.95 2.68
C LYS A 165 36.22 3.43 2.72
N ASN A 166 35.11 2.71 2.87
CA ASN A 166 35.09 1.25 3.07
C ASN A 166 34.67 0.48 1.81
N GLY A 167 34.41 1.15 0.69
CA GLY A 167 34.00 0.52 -0.57
C GLY A 167 32.66 -0.24 -0.45
N LEU A 168 31.68 0.34 0.28
CA LEU A 168 30.38 -0.28 0.52
C LEU A 168 29.39 0.07 -0.58
N ARG A 169 28.78 -0.93 -1.19
CA ARG A 169 27.72 -0.80 -2.20
C ARG A 169 26.56 -1.75 -1.95
N THR A 170 26.82 -2.86 -1.29
CA THR A 170 25.86 -3.94 -1.01
C THR A 170 25.91 -4.32 0.46
N ASP A 171 24.86 -4.97 0.97
CA ASP A 171 24.86 -5.52 2.32
C ASP A 171 25.98 -6.54 2.53
N ALA A 172 26.39 -7.28 1.48
CA ALA A 172 27.50 -8.19 1.53
C ALA A 172 28.83 -7.48 1.83
N ASP A 173 28.98 -6.22 1.43
CA ASP A 173 30.21 -5.44 1.63
C ASP A 173 30.44 -5.09 3.11
N LEU A 174 29.40 -5.08 3.94
CA LEU A 174 29.53 -4.87 5.38
C LEU A 174 30.46 -5.89 6.05
N LYS A 175 30.69 -7.04 5.41
CA LYS A 175 31.65 -8.05 5.86
C LYS A 175 33.11 -7.59 5.80
N LYS A 176 33.42 -6.56 4.98
CA LYS A 176 34.76 -5.97 4.87
C LYS A 176 35.13 -5.16 6.11
N LEU A 177 34.15 -4.74 6.89
CA LEU A 177 34.40 -3.98 8.11
C LEU A 177 34.93 -4.89 9.22
N LYS A 178 35.90 -4.40 10.00
CA LYS A 178 36.33 -5.11 11.21
C LYS A 178 35.18 -5.23 12.22
N HIS A 179 34.45 -4.16 12.39
CA HIS A 179 33.29 -4.05 13.25
C HIS A 179 32.43 -2.85 12.83
N PHE A 180 31.11 -2.89 13.07
CA PHE A 180 30.22 -1.74 12.91
C PHE A 180 29.04 -1.81 13.88
N VAL A 181 28.40 -0.68 14.15
CA VAL A 181 27.16 -0.59 14.94
C VAL A 181 25.99 -0.48 13.98
N TYR A 182 25.05 -1.44 14.06
CA TYR A 182 23.83 -1.46 13.25
C TYR A 182 22.63 -1.04 14.09
N GLY A 183 22.02 0.10 13.73
CA GLY A 183 20.83 0.63 14.39
C GLY A 183 19.56 0.24 13.66
N ALA A 184 18.60 -0.37 14.35
CA ALA A 184 17.34 -0.81 13.78
C ALA A 184 16.22 -0.90 14.84
N PRO A 185 14.94 -0.99 14.46
CA PRO A 185 13.85 -1.27 15.39
C PRO A 185 14.10 -2.53 16.22
N PRO A 186 13.65 -2.58 17.48
CA PRO A 186 13.92 -3.72 18.38
C PRO A 186 13.51 -5.07 17.81
N GLU A 187 12.39 -5.14 17.10
CA GLU A 187 11.86 -6.34 16.47
C GLU A 187 12.78 -6.91 15.38
N ASN A 188 13.60 -6.10 14.72
CA ASN A 188 14.56 -6.55 13.70
C ASN A 188 15.61 -7.51 14.28
N LYS A 189 15.79 -7.53 15.61
CA LYS A 189 16.69 -8.48 16.27
C LYS A 189 16.28 -9.95 16.03
N THR A 190 15.00 -10.23 15.93
CA THR A 190 14.42 -11.57 15.82
C THR A 190 13.80 -11.88 14.45
N ARG A 191 13.77 -10.90 13.55
CA ARG A 191 13.21 -11.06 12.21
C ARG A 191 14.26 -11.54 11.21
N PHE A 192 13.80 -12.28 10.22
CA PHE A 192 14.66 -12.71 9.13
C PHE A 192 15.03 -11.55 8.19
N ASN A 193 14.11 -10.61 7.92
CA ASN A 193 14.41 -9.36 7.20
C ASN A 193 15.22 -8.37 8.06
N GLY A 194 15.86 -8.83 9.10
CA GLY A 194 16.73 -8.10 10.00
C GLY A 194 17.99 -8.90 10.35
N VAL A 195 18.31 -8.92 11.64
CA VAL A 195 19.55 -9.54 12.16
C VAL A 195 19.71 -11.01 11.78
N ILE A 196 18.62 -11.78 11.75
CA ILE A 196 18.68 -13.21 11.42
C ILE A 196 19.15 -13.40 9.98
N GLY A 197 18.57 -12.70 9.01
CA GLY A 197 18.97 -12.79 7.60
C GLY A 197 20.37 -12.23 7.36
N MET A 198 20.72 -11.12 8.00
CA MET A 198 22.07 -10.57 7.93
C MET A 198 23.13 -11.60 8.36
N LYS A 199 22.87 -12.34 9.45
CA LYS A 199 23.78 -13.38 9.93
C LYS A 199 23.74 -14.64 9.07
N GLN A 200 22.58 -15.19 8.79
CA GLN A 200 22.46 -16.50 8.13
C GLN A 200 22.77 -16.44 6.64
N VAL A 201 22.37 -15.38 5.94
CA VAL A 201 22.48 -15.27 4.48
C VAL A 201 23.75 -14.54 4.05
N TYR A 202 24.07 -13.42 4.72
CA TYR A 202 25.28 -12.64 4.44
C TYR A 202 26.48 -13.04 5.28
N GLY A 203 26.28 -13.81 6.37
CA GLY A 203 27.35 -14.21 7.28
C GLY A 203 27.93 -13.04 8.07
N LEU A 204 27.13 -12.00 8.33
CA LEU A 204 27.54 -10.82 9.08
C LEU A 204 27.49 -11.11 10.58
N ASN A 205 28.65 -11.30 11.19
CA ASN A 205 28.79 -11.51 12.63
C ASN A 205 29.64 -10.42 13.30
N ASN A 206 30.03 -9.40 12.52
CA ASN A 206 30.96 -8.34 12.87
C ASN A 206 30.25 -7.03 13.25
N PHE A 207 29.04 -7.10 13.83
CA PHE A 207 28.32 -5.90 14.26
C PHE A 207 27.71 -6.02 15.64
N THR A 208 27.53 -4.86 16.28
CA THR A 208 26.70 -4.71 17.47
C THR A 208 25.32 -4.18 17.04
N PHE A 209 24.26 -4.88 17.42
CA PHE A 209 22.90 -4.42 17.22
C PHE A 209 22.53 -3.37 18.26
N LYS A 210 22.07 -2.20 17.81
CA LYS A 210 21.59 -1.11 18.66
C LYS A 210 20.09 -0.89 18.40
N PRO A 211 19.22 -1.23 19.36
CA PRO A 211 17.79 -0.99 19.19
C PRO A 211 17.48 0.50 19.20
N LEU A 212 16.73 0.97 18.22
CA LEU A 212 16.28 2.35 18.06
C LEU A 212 14.79 2.36 17.67
N ALA A 213 14.03 3.32 18.21
CA ALA A 213 12.69 3.54 17.70
C ALA A 213 12.74 4.04 16.25
N ILE A 214 11.75 3.63 15.45
CA ILE A 214 11.61 4.03 14.04
C ILE A 214 11.63 5.57 13.95
N GLY A 215 12.43 6.10 13.01
CA GLY A 215 12.66 7.53 12.81
C GLY A 215 13.90 8.08 13.53
N LEU A 216 14.45 7.40 14.53
CA LEU A 216 15.66 7.85 15.25
C LEU A 216 16.98 7.41 14.58
N GLN A 217 16.94 6.45 13.66
CA GLN A 217 18.12 5.91 12.99
C GLN A 217 18.90 6.97 12.20
N TYR A 218 18.23 7.91 11.57
CA TYR A 218 18.88 9.00 10.83
C TYR A 218 19.66 9.95 11.74
N LYS A 219 19.08 10.32 12.88
CA LYS A 219 19.79 11.12 13.89
C LYS A 219 21.00 10.38 14.47
N ALA A 220 20.85 9.06 14.66
CA ALA A 220 21.95 8.23 15.17
C ALA A 220 23.08 8.08 14.14
N LEU A 221 22.78 7.95 12.83
CA LEU A 221 23.78 8.00 11.74
C LEU A 221 24.48 9.36 11.68
N ASP A 222 23.72 10.46 11.79
CA ASP A 222 24.26 11.82 11.70
C ASP A 222 25.21 12.13 12.85
N SER A 223 24.93 11.67 14.04
CA SER A 223 25.77 11.84 15.22
C SER A 223 26.94 10.87 15.30
N GLY A 224 27.02 9.86 14.42
CA GLY A 224 28.03 8.78 14.49
C GLY A 224 27.78 7.79 15.64
N ALA A 225 26.58 7.76 16.23
CA ALA A 225 26.21 6.80 17.26
C ALA A 225 25.96 5.38 16.71
N ILE A 226 25.79 5.26 15.40
CA ILE A 226 25.74 4.04 14.60
C ILE A 226 26.47 4.26 13.28
N ASP A 227 26.97 3.18 12.68
CA ASP A 227 27.67 3.19 11.39
C ASP A 227 26.75 2.87 10.22
N ALA A 228 25.80 1.97 10.44
CA ALA A 228 24.78 1.56 9.49
C ALA A 228 23.41 1.52 10.17
N ALA A 229 22.36 1.76 9.41
CA ALA A 229 20.97 1.79 9.90
C ALA A 229 20.07 0.96 9.02
N ASP A 230 19.08 0.35 9.64
CA ASP A 230 17.85 -0.08 8.97
C ASP A 230 17.02 1.14 8.61
N VAL A 231 16.61 1.22 7.35
CA VAL A 231 15.79 2.29 6.79
C VAL A 231 14.72 1.70 5.89
N PHE A 232 13.69 2.47 5.61
CA PHE A 232 12.65 2.08 4.66
C PHE A 232 12.88 2.75 3.31
N THR A 233 12.74 1.99 2.22
CA THR A 233 12.97 2.51 0.85
C THR A 233 12.07 3.68 0.46
N THR A 234 10.99 3.90 1.20
CA THR A 234 10.07 5.03 1.05
C THR A 234 10.34 6.20 2.00
N ASP A 235 11.38 6.13 2.83
CA ASP A 235 11.71 7.23 3.76
C ASP A 235 12.07 8.51 3.02
N GLY A 236 11.44 9.62 3.43
CA GLY A 236 11.69 10.95 2.85
C GLY A 236 13.14 11.41 3.04
N GLN A 237 13.80 10.96 4.11
CA GLN A 237 15.19 11.28 4.46
C GLN A 237 16.20 10.75 3.44
N LEU A 238 15.84 9.73 2.65
CA LEU A 238 16.70 9.18 1.60
C LEU A 238 16.79 10.07 0.35
N GLN A 239 15.88 11.04 0.23
CA GLN A 239 15.92 12.00 -0.86
C GLN A 239 17.15 12.93 -0.70
N GLY A 240 17.72 13.35 -1.83
CA GLY A 240 18.85 14.28 -1.84
C GLY A 240 20.24 13.67 -1.58
N GLY A 241 20.36 12.34 -1.50
CA GLY A 241 21.66 11.65 -1.46
C GLY A 241 22.45 11.82 -0.15
N LYS A 242 21.79 12.22 0.93
CA LYS A 242 22.43 12.36 2.25
C LYS A 242 22.89 11.03 2.84
N TYR A 243 22.30 9.93 2.40
CA TYR A 243 22.61 8.56 2.79
C TYR A 243 22.78 7.69 1.56
N VAL A 244 23.61 6.66 1.67
CA VAL A 244 23.80 5.62 0.66
C VAL A 244 23.02 4.40 1.12
N VAL A 245 22.02 4.01 0.34
CA VAL A 245 21.28 2.76 0.55
C VAL A 245 22.10 1.64 -0.11
N LEU A 246 22.44 0.61 0.66
CA LEU A 246 23.11 -0.57 0.17
C LEU A 246 22.13 -1.48 -0.57
N SER A 247 22.56 -2.10 -1.66
CA SER A 247 21.72 -3.07 -2.35
C SER A 247 21.73 -4.42 -1.64
N ASP A 248 20.59 -5.12 -1.70
CA ASP A 248 20.41 -6.46 -1.14
C ASP A 248 20.39 -7.54 -2.24
N PRO A 249 21.56 -8.01 -2.76
CA PRO A 249 21.61 -8.98 -3.86
C PRO A 249 21.07 -10.37 -3.50
N LYS A 250 20.93 -10.67 -2.21
CA LYS A 250 20.40 -11.95 -1.73
C LYS A 250 18.94 -11.88 -1.30
N ASN A 251 18.32 -10.71 -1.44
CA ASN A 251 16.90 -10.44 -1.20
C ASN A 251 16.41 -10.89 0.19
N ILE A 252 17.18 -10.53 1.25
CA ILE A 252 16.76 -10.81 2.63
C ILE A 252 15.54 -9.97 3.05
N PHE A 253 15.36 -8.79 2.46
CA PHE A 253 14.25 -7.89 2.77
C PHE A 253 12.94 -8.24 2.03
N GLY A 254 13.01 -9.05 0.96
CA GLY A 254 11.84 -9.61 0.28
C GLY A 254 11.02 -8.60 -0.52
N PHE A 255 9.77 -8.96 -0.81
CA PHE A 255 8.80 -8.15 -1.57
C PHE A 255 7.73 -7.61 -0.64
N GLN A 256 7.66 -6.30 -0.49
CA GLN A 256 6.86 -5.60 0.53
C GLN A 256 5.83 -4.64 -0.10
N ASN A 257 4.96 -5.15 -0.99
CA ASN A 257 3.83 -4.34 -1.43
C ASN A 257 2.82 -4.16 -0.29
N LEU A 258 2.32 -2.94 -0.09
CA LEU A 258 1.25 -2.67 0.85
C LEU A 258 -0.08 -3.24 0.33
N ALA A 259 -0.85 -3.86 1.20
CA ALA A 259 -2.23 -4.28 0.92
C ALA A 259 -3.10 -4.12 2.18
N PRO A 260 -4.36 -3.68 2.06
CA PRO A 260 -5.28 -3.73 3.19
C PRO A 260 -5.58 -5.18 3.58
N VAL A 261 -5.30 -5.56 4.82
CA VAL A 261 -5.79 -6.79 5.44
C VAL A 261 -7.15 -6.48 6.04
N VAL A 262 -8.17 -7.27 5.70
CA VAL A 262 -9.56 -6.98 6.08
C VAL A 262 -10.26 -8.24 6.58
N SER A 263 -11.02 -8.10 7.66
CA SER A 263 -11.91 -9.14 8.16
C SER A 263 -12.99 -9.48 7.12
N LYS A 264 -13.17 -10.76 6.79
CA LYS A 264 -14.25 -11.23 5.91
C LYS A 264 -15.63 -10.85 6.44
N LYS A 265 -15.79 -10.78 7.77
CA LYS A 265 -17.02 -10.31 8.41
C LYS A 265 -17.29 -8.83 8.10
N ALA A 266 -16.25 -7.98 8.19
CA ALA A 266 -16.36 -6.57 7.84
C ALA A 266 -16.67 -6.40 6.35
N LEU A 267 -16.01 -7.13 5.43
CA LEU A 267 -16.33 -7.09 4.01
C LEU A 267 -17.81 -7.45 3.71
N ALA A 268 -18.32 -8.49 4.35
CA ALA A 268 -19.71 -8.89 4.17
C ALA A 268 -20.70 -7.81 4.66
N LYS A 269 -20.38 -7.15 5.78
CA LYS A 269 -21.20 -6.13 6.44
C LYS A 269 -21.20 -4.81 5.67
N GLU A 270 -20.00 -4.36 5.25
CA GLU A 270 -19.79 -3.08 4.59
C GLU A 270 -20.12 -3.14 3.09
N GLY A 271 -20.07 -4.33 2.49
CA GLY A 271 -20.40 -4.55 1.09
C GLY A 271 -19.30 -4.10 0.11
N PRO A 272 -19.55 -4.23 -1.20
CA PRO A 272 -18.52 -4.09 -2.23
C PRO A 272 -17.90 -2.69 -2.32
N ALA A 273 -18.63 -1.64 -2.02
CA ALA A 273 -18.13 -0.26 -2.09
C ALA A 273 -16.99 -0.01 -1.08
N PHE A 274 -16.98 -0.69 0.05
CA PHE A 274 -15.89 -0.63 1.02
C PHE A 274 -14.57 -1.10 0.41
N ALA A 275 -14.53 -2.31 -0.14
CA ALA A 275 -13.34 -2.84 -0.80
C ALA A 275 -12.93 -2.01 -2.02
N GLN A 276 -13.89 -1.55 -2.83
CA GLN A 276 -13.63 -0.71 -3.99
C GLN A 276 -12.96 0.61 -3.59
N THR A 277 -13.40 1.24 -2.49
CA THR A 277 -12.81 2.49 -2.00
C THR A 277 -11.36 2.28 -1.57
N LEU A 278 -11.07 1.25 -0.78
CA LEU A 278 -9.70 0.94 -0.37
C LEU A 278 -8.80 0.60 -1.56
N ASN A 279 -9.30 -0.19 -2.51
CA ASN A 279 -8.56 -0.53 -3.73
C ASN A 279 -8.29 0.68 -4.63
N ALA A 280 -9.23 1.63 -4.73
CA ALA A 280 -9.03 2.86 -5.49
C ALA A 280 -7.90 3.71 -4.90
N VAL A 281 -7.82 3.83 -3.58
CA VAL A 281 -6.69 4.49 -2.91
C VAL A 281 -5.39 3.72 -3.19
N SER A 282 -5.36 2.41 -2.94
CA SER A 282 -4.17 1.58 -3.13
C SER A 282 -3.59 1.70 -4.55
N ALA A 283 -4.46 1.75 -5.57
CA ALA A 283 -4.04 1.81 -6.97
C ALA A 283 -3.29 3.09 -7.35
N THR A 284 -3.46 4.18 -6.60
CA THR A 284 -2.79 5.47 -6.89
C THR A 284 -1.43 5.61 -6.22
N LEU A 285 -1.12 4.78 -5.21
CA LEU A 285 0.07 4.92 -4.39
C LEU A 285 1.31 4.42 -5.15
N THR A 286 2.17 5.36 -5.57
CA THR A 286 3.49 5.08 -6.15
C THR A 286 4.59 5.29 -5.12
N ILE A 287 5.80 4.76 -5.39
CA ILE A 287 6.95 4.97 -4.50
C ILE A 287 7.28 6.46 -4.34
N GLN A 288 7.20 7.24 -5.43
CA GLN A 288 7.44 8.68 -5.40
C GLN A 288 6.39 9.42 -4.57
N ALA A 289 5.12 9.02 -4.68
CA ALA A 289 4.04 9.60 -3.89
C ALA A 289 4.27 9.32 -2.39
N MET A 290 4.63 8.08 -2.05
CA MET A 290 4.89 7.71 -0.64
C MET A 290 6.11 8.43 -0.08
N GLN A 291 7.23 8.48 -0.81
CA GLN A 291 8.42 9.23 -0.39
C GLN A 291 8.11 10.72 -0.15
N LYS A 292 7.31 11.34 -1.03
CA LYS A 292 6.88 12.74 -0.88
C LYS A 292 6.00 12.92 0.36
N MET A 293 5.03 12.02 0.58
CA MET A 293 4.15 12.09 1.74
C MET A 293 4.90 11.83 3.05
N ASN A 294 5.79 10.83 3.09
CA ASN A 294 6.63 10.55 4.25
C ASN A 294 7.55 11.75 4.55
N GLY A 295 8.17 12.36 3.52
CA GLY A 295 8.97 13.58 3.68
C GLY A 295 8.17 14.75 4.23
N ALA A 296 6.95 14.98 3.75
CA ALA A 296 6.08 16.04 4.25
C ALA A 296 5.74 15.88 5.76
N VAL A 297 5.61 14.64 6.23
CA VAL A 297 5.38 14.37 7.67
C VAL A 297 6.68 14.43 8.45
N ASP A 298 7.73 13.71 8.02
CA ASP A 298 8.94 13.52 8.82
C ASP A 298 9.87 14.73 8.80
N LEU A 299 9.95 15.43 7.65
CA LEU A 299 10.85 16.58 7.47
C LEU A 299 10.12 17.90 7.64
N ASP A 300 8.97 18.07 6.96
CA ASP A 300 8.22 19.34 6.98
C ASP A 300 7.23 19.43 8.14
N LYS A 301 7.15 18.40 8.99
CA LYS A 301 6.32 18.36 10.21
C LYS A 301 4.81 18.55 9.97
N GLN A 302 4.34 18.22 8.77
CA GLN A 302 2.91 18.21 8.50
C GLN A 302 2.22 17.02 9.18
N SER A 303 0.95 17.17 9.57
CA SER A 303 0.21 16.05 10.14
C SER A 303 -0.13 15.01 9.06
N PRO A 304 -0.09 13.68 9.37
CA PRO A 304 -0.51 12.64 8.44
C PRO A 304 -1.91 12.86 7.86
N ALA A 305 -2.84 13.38 8.67
CA ALA A 305 -4.21 13.67 8.24
C ALA A 305 -4.26 14.76 7.15
N LYS A 306 -3.47 15.84 7.30
CA LYS A 306 -3.37 16.92 6.30
C LYS A 306 -2.76 16.41 5.00
N VAL A 307 -1.68 15.66 5.09
CA VAL A 307 -0.98 15.08 3.92
C VAL A 307 -1.91 14.14 3.16
N ALA A 308 -2.65 13.27 3.87
CA ALA A 308 -3.64 12.38 3.28
C ALA A 308 -4.79 13.14 2.60
N ASP A 309 -5.35 14.19 3.23
CA ASP A 309 -6.42 15.01 2.64
C ASP A 309 -5.97 15.66 1.32
N GLN A 310 -4.79 16.26 1.31
CA GLN A 310 -4.21 16.88 0.12
C GLN A 310 -4.02 15.86 -1.01
N TYR A 311 -3.50 14.69 -0.69
CA TYR A 311 -3.29 13.62 -1.67
C TYR A 311 -4.60 13.11 -2.26
N LEU A 312 -5.60 12.82 -1.42
CA LEU A 312 -6.90 12.32 -1.86
C LEU A 312 -7.62 13.31 -2.78
N ARG A 313 -7.63 14.60 -2.42
CA ARG A 313 -8.20 15.66 -3.27
C ARG A 313 -7.49 15.78 -4.61
N ALA A 314 -6.15 15.76 -4.60
CA ALA A 314 -5.35 15.85 -5.83
C ALA A 314 -5.59 14.68 -6.79
N ASN A 315 -6.04 13.53 -6.28
CA ASN A 315 -6.31 12.32 -7.06
C ASN A 315 -7.82 12.04 -7.27
N GLY A 316 -8.71 12.94 -6.88
CA GLY A 316 -10.16 12.78 -7.06
C GLY A 316 -10.79 11.65 -6.23
N LEU A 317 -10.17 11.31 -5.10
CA LEU A 317 -10.61 10.23 -4.21
C LEU A 317 -11.43 10.74 -3.00
N LYS A 318 -11.51 12.08 -2.86
CA LYS A 318 -12.28 12.76 -1.82
C LYS A 318 -12.92 14.03 -2.36
#